data_707ef379967bd1e6eaba5b44a18494c4
#
_entry.id   707ef379967bd1e6eaba5b44a18494c4
#
_cell.length_a   1.000
_cell.length_b   1.000
_cell.length_c   1.000
_cell.angle_alpha   90.00
_cell.angle_beta   90.00
_cell.angle_gamma   90.00
#
_symmetry.space_group_name_H-M   'P 1'
#
loop_
_entity.id
_entity.type
_entity.pdbx_description
1 polymer ?
#
loop_
_entity_poly.entity_id
_entity_poly.type
_entity_poly.pdbx_seq_one_letter_code
_entity_poly.pdbx_strand_id
1 'polypeptide(L)'
;MPEHGEAPLFYKKDGKPETVARMRYFFKKVRNLADIKRTDKSFHQPRIHDLRGTFAVHRLTAWYKEGRNVNDLLPFLSTFLGHDRLVHTQVYLTMTEELFCEANKKFEEYIKLNIEHEE
;
A
#
# COMPACT_ATOMS: atom_id res chain seq x y z
N MET A 1 -13.62 -18.20 -28.12
CA MET A 1 -13.51 -17.23 -27.02
C MET A 1 -13.69 -17.95 -25.70
N PRO A 2 -12.79 -17.72 -24.73
CA PRO A 2 -13.03 -18.28 -23.41
C PRO A 2 -14.32 -17.69 -22.81
N GLU A 3 -15.04 -18.50 -22.07
CA GLU A 3 -16.28 -18.10 -21.43
C GLU A 3 -16.05 -16.93 -20.46
N HIS A 4 -17.08 -16.09 -20.29
CA HIS A 4 -17.05 -14.97 -19.36
C HIS A 4 -16.64 -15.42 -17.96
N GLY A 5 -15.44 -15.06 -17.52
CA GLY A 5 -14.87 -15.39 -16.22
C GLY A 5 -13.51 -16.08 -16.26
N GLU A 6 -13.15 -16.71 -17.38
CA GLU A 6 -11.88 -17.40 -17.54
C GLU A 6 -10.86 -16.60 -18.37
N ALA A 7 -11.27 -15.51 -19.01
CA ALA A 7 -10.37 -14.67 -19.77
C ALA A 7 -9.37 -13.95 -18.87
N PRO A 8 -8.04 -14.07 -19.13
CA PRO A 8 -7.04 -13.33 -18.36
C PRO A 8 -7.18 -11.83 -18.61
N LEU A 9 -6.89 -11.04 -17.58
CA LEU A 9 -6.93 -9.58 -17.67
C LEU A 9 -5.79 -9.03 -18.52
N PHE A 10 -4.63 -9.67 -18.46
CA PHE A 10 -3.43 -9.24 -19.17
C PHE A 10 -2.98 -10.31 -20.18
N TYR A 11 -2.67 -9.87 -21.40
CA TYR A 11 -2.25 -10.71 -22.52
C TYR A 11 -0.89 -10.30 -23.05
N LYS A 12 -0.14 -11.28 -23.55
CA LYS A 12 1.04 -11.05 -24.37
C LYS A 12 0.64 -10.68 -25.81
N LYS A 13 1.59 -10.17 -26.58
CA LYS A 13 1.39 -9.86 -28.01
C LYS A 13 0.93 -11.07 -28.83
N ASP A 14 1.29 -12.27 -28.41
CA ASP A 14 0.91 -13.53 -29.07
C ASP A 14 -0.50 -14.03 -28.69
N GLY A 15 -1.23 -13.28 -27.87
CA GLY A 15 -2.57 -13.62 -27.40
C GLY A 15 -2.61 -14.58 -26.21
N LYS A 16 -1.46 -15.02 -25.69
CA LYS A 16 -1.39 -15.87 -24.51
C LYS A 16 -1.45 -15.06 -23.21
N PRO A 17 -1.96 -15.66 -22.11
CA PRO A 17 -1.99 -14.98 -20.83
C PRO A 17 -0.58 -14.55 -20.39
N GLU A 18 -0.50 -13.40 -19.73
CA GLU A 18 0.73 -12.96 -19.10
C GLU A 18 1.03 -13.85 -17.88
N THR A 19 2.30 -14.15 -17.64
CA THR A 19 2.71 -14.97 -16.49
C THR A 19 3.16 -14.10 -15.31
N VAL A 20 2.95 -14.61 -14.10
CA VAL A 20 3.39 -13.93 -12.87
C VAL A 20 4.92 -13.78 -12.85
N ALA A 21 5.65 -14.80 -13.29
CA ALA A 21 7.11 -14.75 -13.38
C ALA A 21 7.61 -13.61 -14.28
N ARG A 22 6.96 -13.42 -15.44
CA ARG A 22 7.28 -12.34 -16.36
C ARG A 22 6.95 -10.97 -15.79
N MET A 23 5.81 -10.82 -15.13
CA MET A 23 5.43 -9.58 -14.46
C MET A 23 6.42 -9.21 -13.36
N ARG A 24 6.85 -10.18 -12.55
CA ARG A 24 7.88 -9.98 -11.52
C ARG A 24 9.22 -9.55 -12.12
N TYR A 25 9.60 -10.15 -13.23
CA TYR A 25 10.82 -9.78 -13.94
C TYR A 25 10.79 -8.32 -14.42
N PHE A 26 9.71 -7.91 -15.06
CA PHE A 26 9.55 -6.54 -15.53
C PHE A 26 9.49 -5.55 -14.37
N PHE A 27 8.80 -5.88 -13.30
CA PHE A 27 8.76 -5.03 -12.11
C PHE A 27 10.15 -4.81 -11.51
N LYS A 28 10.93 -5.86 -11.38
CA LYS A 28 12.32 -5.78 -10.91
C LYS A 28 13.16 -4.88 -11.83
N LYS A 29 13.00 -5.02 -13.13
CA LYS A 29 13.71 -4.19 -14.12
C LYS A 29 13.33 -2.71 -13.99
N VAL A 30 12.05 -2.40 -13.91
CA VAL A 30 11.53 -1.02 -13.72
C VAL A 30 12.01 -0.45 -12.39
N ARG A 31 11.93 -1.21 -11.32
CA ARG A 31 12.40 -0.81 -9.99
C ARG A 31 13.91 -0.45 -10.02
N ASN A 32 14.73 -1.25 -10.65
CA ASN A 32 16.16 -1.00 -10.76
C ASN A 32 16.45 0.24 -11.63
N LEU A 33 15.71 0.43 -12.72
CA LEU A 33 15.83 1.63 -13.56
C LEU A 33 15.43 2.90 -12.81
N ALA A 34 14.44 2.81 -11.94
CA ALA A 34 13.98 3.92 -11.10
C ALA A 34 14.84 4.12 -9.84
N ASP A 35 15.84 3.28 -9.64
CA ASP A 35 16.72 3.28 -8.45
C ASP A 35 15.98 3.19 -7.12
N ILE A 36 14.85 2.48 -7.11
CA ILE A 36 14.06 2.26 -5.91
C ILE A 36 14.67 1.10 -5.12
N LYS A 37 15.24 1.42 -3.96
CA LYS A 37 15.86 0.45 -3.05
C LYS A 37 15.41 0.69 -1.62
N ARG A 38 15.30 -0.38 -0.86
CA ARG A 38 15.11 -0.27 0.59
C ARG A 38 16.44 0.03 1.25
N THR A 39 16.42 0.98 2.16
CA THR A 39 17.58 1.39 2.95
C THR A 39 17.62 0.73 4.31
N ASP A 40 16.51 0.09 4.73
CA ASP A 40 16.46 -0.69 5.95
C ASP A 40 17.17 -2.04 5.77
N LYS A 41 17.48 -2.70 6.87
CA LYS A 41 18.15 -4.02 6.89
C LYS A 41 17.21 -5.17 6.51
N SER A 42 16.14 -4.89 5.80
CA SER A 42 15.18 -5.88 5.35
C SER A 42 15.78 -6.81 4.31
N PHE A 43 15.48 -8.11 4.41
CA PHE A 43 15.99 -9.13 3.49
C PHE A 43 15.48 -8.97 2.05
N HIS A 44 14.40 -8.26 1.87
CA HIS A 44 13.73 -8.17 0.57
C HIS A 44 13.69 -6.75 0.04
N GLN A 45 14.04 -6.58 -1.22
CA GLN A 45 13.78 -5.36 -1.97
C GLN A 45 12.26 -5.25 -2.26
N PRO A 46 11.75 -4.04 -2.57
CA PRO A 46 10.33 -3.86 -2.87
C PRO A 46 9.85 -4.81 -3.98
N ARG A 47 8.71 -5.44 -3.75
CA ARG A 47 8.08 -6.41 -4.66
C ARG A 47 6.76 -5.85 -5.21
N ILE A 48 6.26 -6.45 -6.30
CA ILE A 48 4.94 -6.09 -6.86
C ILE A 48 3.84 -6.15 -5.79
N HIS A 49 3.84 -7.20 -4.95
CA HIS A 49 2.82 -7.39 -3.92
C HIS A 49 2.84 -6.27 -2.86
N ASP A 50 3.98 -5.65 -2.64
CA ASP A 50 4.12 -4.53 -1.69
C ASP A 50 3.37 -3.27 -2.15
N LEU A 51 3.13 -3.11 -3.47
CA LEU A 51 2.30 -2.03 -4.00
C LEU A 51 0.86 -2.09 -3.48
N ARG A 52 0.36 -3.28 -3.24
CA ARG A 52 -0.98 -3.51 -2.69
C ARG A 52 -1.09 -2.96 -1.27
N GLY A 53 -0.11 -3.26 -0.42
CA GLY A 53 -0.03 -2.70 0.93
C GLY A 53 0.13 -1.18 0.92
N THR A 54 0.97 -0.67 0.05
CA THR A 54 1.16 0.79 -0.13
C THR A 54 -0.15 1.47 -0.53
N PHE A 55 -0.89 0.90 -1.48
CA PHE A 55 -2.21 1.41 -1.86
C PHE A 55 -3.18 1.44 -0.68
N ALA A 56 -3.26 0.35 0.08
CA ALA A 56 -4.14 0.25 1.24
C ALA A 56 -3.83 1.32 2.28
N VAL A 57 -2.57 1.48 2.65
CA VAL A 57 -2.13 2.49 3.62
C VAL A 57 -2.39 3.91 3.11
N HIS A 58 -2.11 4.20 1.85
CA HIS A 58 -2.39 5.52 1.26
C HIS A 58 -3.89 5.82 1.24
N ARG A 59 -4.73 4.84 0.92
CA ARG A 59 -6.18 5.04 0.92
C ARG A 59 -6.73 5.28 2.32
N LEU A 60 -6.29 4.51 3.30
CA LEU A 60 -6.67 4.70 4.70
C LEU A 60 -6.20 6.06 5.23
N THR A 61 -4.98 6.46 4.91
CA THR A 61 -4.42 7.77 5.26
C THR A 61 -5.27 8.90 4.69
N ALA A 62 -5.66 8.81 3.41
CA ALA A 62 -6.50 9.81 2.77
C ALA A 62 -7.87 9.92 3.47
N TRP A 63 -8.49 8.80 3.81
CA TRP A 63 -9.77 8.80 4.53
C TRP A 63 -9.67 9.41 5.92
N TYR A 64 -8.59 9.16 6.66
CA TYR A 64 -8.34 9.81 7.95
C TYR A 64 -8.20 11.32 7.79
N LYS A 65 -7.45 11.79 6.81
CA LYS A 65 -7.28 13.22 6.53
C LYS A 65 -8.57 13.92 6.12
N GLU A 66 -9.44 13.22 5.40
CA GLU A 66 -10.77 13.70 4.99
C GLU A 66 -11.79 13.69 6.14
N GLY A 67 -11.44 13.12 7.29
CA GLY A 67 -12.33 12.99 8.44
C GLY A 67 -13.43 11.95 8.26
N ARG A 68 -13.28 11.02 7.33
CA ARG A 68 -14.25 9.93 7.11
C ARG A 68 -14.16 8.87 8.19
N ASN A 69 -15.28 8.19 8.43
CA ASN A 69 -15.29 7.03 9.32
C ASN A 69 -14.63 5.83 8.60
N VAL A 70 -13.38 5.57 8.96
CA VAL A 70 -12.58 4.52 8.33
C VAL A 70 -13.17 3.13 8.60
N ASN A 71 -13.77 2.91 9.76
CA ASN A 71 -14.39 1.62 10.08
C ASN A 71 -15.55 1.27 9.15
N ASP A 72 -16.34 2.28 8.74
CA ASP A 72 -17.44 2.08 7.80
C ASP A 72 -16.95 1.81 6.37
N LEU A 73 -15.78 2.36 6.02
CA LEU A 73 -15.19 2.22 4.69
C LEU A 73 -14.29 0.98 4.54
N LEU A 74 -13.90 0.38 5.65
CA LEU A 74 -12.99 -0.77 5.65
C LEU A 74 -13.51 -1.96 4.84
N PRO A 75 -14.82 -2.34 4.89
CA PRO A 75 -15.35 -3.41 4.05
C PRO A 75 -15.20 -3.15 2.54
N PHE A 76 -15.34 -1.90 2.10
CA PHE A 76 -15.15 -1.53 0.70
C PHE A 76 -13.69 -1.73 0.28
N LEU A 77 -12.74 -1.32 1.11
CA LEU A 77 -11.32 -1.53 0.85
C LEU A 77 -10.99 -3.02 0.82
N SER A 78 -11.52 -3.80 1.74
CA SER A 78 -11.33 -5.25 1.78
C SER A 78 -11.83 -5.92 0.49
N THR A 79 -13.00 -5.54 0.02
CA THR A 79 -13.57 -6.03 -1.24
C THR A 79 -12.70 -5.63 -2.44
N PHE A 80 -12.26 -4.39 -2.49
CA PHE A 80 -11.39 -3.91 -3.56
C PHE A 80 -10.06 -4.65 -3.61
N LEU A 81 -9.48 -4.97 -2.46
CA LEU A 81 -8.24 -5.73 -2.36
C LEU A 81 -8.44 -7.24 -2.62
N GLY A 82 -9.68 -7.71 -2.71
CA GLY A 82 -9.99 -9.12 -2.89
C GLY A 82 -9.72 -9.98 -1.66
N HIS A 83 -9.75 -9.39 -0.45
CA HIS A 83 -9.61 -10.13 0.80
C HIS A 83 -10.89 -10.89 1.14
N ASP A 84 -10.77 -12.18 1.44
CA ASP A 84 -11.91 -13.01 1.88
C ASP A 84 -12.39 -12.64 3.27
N ARG A 85 -11.48 -12.13 4.11
CA ARG A 85 -11.74 -11.76 5.50
C ARG A 85 -11.31 -10.33 5.79
N LEU A 86 -12.14 -9.62 6.51
CA LEU A 86 -11.89 -8.24 6.93
C LEU A 86 -10.61 -8.12 7.79
N VAL A 87 -10.26 -9.16 8.54
CA VAL A 87 -9.06 -9.23 9.38
C VAL A 87 -7.78 -8.90 8.59
N HIS A 88 -7.68 -9.33 7.34
CA HIS A 88 -6.50 -9.05 6.51
C HIS A 88 -6.35 -7.56 6.19
N THR A 89 -7.46 -6.85 6.08
CA THR A 89 -7.46 -5.39 5.86
C THR A 89 -7.22 -4.62 7.16
N GLN A 90 -7.67 -5.13 8.30
CA GLN A 90 -7.47 -4.53 9.62
C GLN A 90 -5.98 -4.39 9.98
N VAL A 91 -5.11 -5.25 9.47
CA VAL A 91 -3.66 -5.11 9.66
C VAL A 91 -3.15 -3.77 9.12
N TYR A 92 -3.63 -3.36 7.95
CA TYR A 92 -3.27 -2.07 7.36
C TYR A 92 -3.84 -0.90 8.14
N LEU A 93 -5.05 -1.05 8.68
CA LEU A 93 -5.67 -0.05 9.54
C LEU A 93 -4.82 0.20 10.79
N THR A 94 -4.42 -0.86 11.48
CA THR A 94 -3.57 -0.77 12.68
C THR A 94 -2.24 -0.08 12.36
N MET A 95 -1.58 -0.45 11.29
CA MET A 95 -0.34 0.18 10.83
C MET A 95 -0.53 1.68 10.57
N THR A 96 -1.64 2.06 9.96
CA THR A 96 -1.96 3.46 9.66
C THR A 96 -2.20 4.26 10.94
N GLU A 97 -2.92 3.70 11.90
CA GLU A 97 -3.15 4.32 13.21
C GLU A 97 -1.84 4.55 13.97
N GLU A 98 -0.95 3.55 13.97
CA GLU A 98 0.37 3.67 14.60
C GLU A 98 1.20 4.78 13.96
N LEU A 99 1.21 4.87 12.64
CA LEU A 99 1.91 5.93 11.91
C LEU A 99 1.38 7.33 12.28
N PHE A 100 0.06 7.48 12.39
CA PHE A 100 -0.55 8.75 12.80
C PHE A 100 -0.19 9.11 14.23
N CYS A 101 -0.23 8.17 15.15
CA CYS A 101 0.18 8.39 16.53
C CYS A 101 1.63 8.85 16.64
N GLU A 102 2.53 8.22 15.90
CA GLU A 102 3.93 8.58 15.87
C GLU A 102 4.16 9.97 15.25
N ALA A 103 3.49 10.26 14.16
CA ALA A 103 3.56 11.56 13.50
C ALA A 103 3.05 12.69 14.42
N ASN A 104 1.96 12.46 15.15
CA ASN A 104 1.42 13.42 16.11
C ASN A 104 2.39 13.68 17.27
N LYS A 105 3.02 12.64 17.80
CA LYS A 105 4.04 12.80 18.86
C LYS A 105 5.20 13.66 18.37
N LYS A 106 5.75 13.39 17.20
CA LYS A 106 6.84 14.18 16.62
C LYS A 106 6.44 15.63 16.39
N PHE A 107 5.21 15.87 15.96
CA PHE A 107 4.69 17.22 15.76
C PHE A 107 4.55 17.97 17.09
N GLU A 108 4.06 17.33 18.13
CA GLU A 108 3.97 17.92 19.48
C GLU A 108 5.33 18.26 20.04
N GLU A 109 6.31 17.37 19.89
CA GLU A 109 7.70 17.62 20.30
C GLU A 109 8.30 18.82 19.56
N TYR A 110 8.06 18.91 18.25
CA TYR A 110 8.52 20.03 17.43
C TYR A 110 7.91 21.36 17.88
N ILE A 111 6.62 21.38 18.18
CA ILE A 111 5.93 22.59 18.69
C ILE A 111 6.50 22.99 20.05
N LYS A 112 6.70 22.08 20.98
CA LYS A 112 7.28 22.36 22.29
C LYS A 112 8.66 22.98 22.18
N LEU A 113 9.54 22.42 21.36
CA LEU A 113 10.89 22.94 21.11
C LEU A 113 10.87 24.36 20.56
N ASN A 114 9.95 24.68 19.66
CA ASN A 114 9.84 26.02 19.08
C ASN A 114 9.25 27.04 20.05
N ILE A 115 8.30 26.66 20.89
CA ILE A 115 7.73 27.53 21.92
C ILE A 115 8.77 27.87 22.99
N GLU A 116 9.60 26.91 23.40
CA GLU A 116 10.70 27.13 24.36
C GLU A 116 11.80 28.06 23.81
N HIS A 117 11.97 28.17 22.50
CA HIS A 117 12.92 29.05 21.85
C HIS A 117 12.41 30.49 21.63
N GLU A 118 11.09 30.74 21.72
CA GLU A 118 10.49 32.06 21.58
C GLU A 118 10.37 32.82 22.90
N GLU A 119 10.62 32.17 24.00
CA GLU A 119 10.75 32.81 25.32
C GLU A 119 12.21 33.24 25.56
#